data_0d8961785194427a9b4e72e61b55cc32
#
_entry.id   0d8961785194427a9b4e72e61b55cc32
#
_cell.length_a   1.000
_cell.length_b   1.000
_cell.length_c   1.000
_cell.angle_alpha   90.00
_cell.angle_beta   90.00
_cell.angle_gamma   90.00
#
_symmetry.space_group_name_H-M   'P 1'
#
loop_
_entity.id
_entity.type
_entity.pdbx_description
1 polymer ?
#
loop_
_entity_poly.entity_id
_entity_poly.type
_entity_poly.pdbx_seq_one_letter_code
_entity_poly.pdbx_strand_id
1 'polypeptide(L)'
;LVSGGALPLSDAKMDFSLYYWGNDDGAGPRKYELLLEGAKFADANGFCAVWTPERHFHAFGGPYPNPSVIGAAVAAVTKNIGVRAGSCVAPLHHPARIAEEWAVIDNLTNGRAAMAIASGWQPDDFVLRPENTPPANRQAMLDSIDQVRRLWRGEAVEFPTASGKPFAVTTQPRPVSRDLPIW
;
A
#
# COMPACT_ATOMS: atom_id res chain seq x y z
N LEU A 1 -16.56 -43.54 -19.76
CA LEU A 1 -15.29 -42.91 -20.19
C LEU A 1 -15.59 -41.47 -20.50
N VAL A 2 -15.37 -40.56 -19.51
CA VAL A 2 -15.45 -39.11 -19.70
C VAL A 2 -14.10 -38.71 -20.29
N SER A 3 -14.06 -38.30 -21.54
CA SER A 3 -12.89 -37.71 -22.17
C SER A 3 -12.61 -36.38 -21.47
N GLY A 4 -11.59 -36.39 -20.64
CA GLY A 4 -11.05 -35.16 -20.05
C GLY A 4 -10.41 -34.32 -21.15
N GLY A 5 -11.19 -33.45 -21.78
CA GLY A 5 -10.67 -32.39 -22.63
C GLY A 5 -9.79 -31.50 -21.78
N ALA A 6 -8.49 -31.48 -22.05
CA ALA A 6 -7.61 -30.43 -21.49
C ALA A 6 -8.24 -29.09 -21.90
N LEU A 7 -8.57 -28.26 -20.88
CA LEU A 7 -8.93 -26.89 -21.17
C LEU A 7 -7.78 -26.28 -21.97
N PRO A 8 -8.04 -25.60 -23.09
CA PRO A 8 -6.98 -24.92 -23.80
C PRO A 8 -6.33 -23.99 -22.81
N LEU A 9 -5.03 -24.10 -22.63
CA LEU A 9 -4.22 -23.05 -22.03
C LEU A 9 -4.43 -21.84 -22.95
N SER A 10 -5.49 -21.10 -22.67
CA SER A 10 -5.74 -19.83 -23.36
C SER A 10 -4.51 -18.97 -23.16
N ASP A 11 -4.29 -18.03 -24.06
CA ASP A 11 -3.24 -16.99 -24.04
C ASP A 11 -3.25 -16.14 -22.77
N ALA A 12 -3.36 -16.77 -21.61
CA ALA A 12 -3.32 -16.16 -20.30
C ALA A 12 -1.93 -15.58 -20.10
N LYS A 13 -1.79 -14.30 -20.41
CA LYS A 13 -0.58 -13.55 -20.17
C LYS A 13 -0.27 -13.61 -18.69
N MET A 14 0.84 -14.21 -18.31
CA MET A 14 1.28 -14.25 -16.93
C MET A 14 1.86 -12.88 -16.54
N ASP A 15 1.35 -12.30 -15.47
CA ASP A 15 1.85 -11.04 -14.93
C ASP A 15 2.93 -11.29 -13.88
N PHE A 16 4.07 -10.63 -14.02
CA PHE A 16 5.17 -10.66 -13.06
C PHE A 16 5.24 -9.34 -12.30
N SER A 17 5.54 -9.43 -11.01
CA SER A 17 5.74 -8.27 -10.14
C SER A 17 7.03 -8.42 -9.34
N LEU A 18 7.58 -7.30 -8.86
CA LEU A 18 8.62 -7.31 -7.84
C LEU A 18 8.00 -7.07 -6.46
N TYR A 19 8.44 -7.87 -5.50
CA TYR A 19 8.13 -7.70 -4.09
C TYR A 19 9.43 -7.60 -3.31
N TYR A 20 9.59 -6.51 -2.56
CA TYR A 20 10.81 -6.25 -1.81
C TYR A 20 10.65 -6.65 -0.35
N TRP A 21 11.71 -7.29 0.16
CA TRP A 21 11.86 -7.64 1.56
C TRP A 21 13.33 -7.73 1.90
N GLY A 22 13.69 -7.67 3.17
CA GLY A 22 15.08 -7.79 3.59
C GLY A 22 15.30 -7.42 5.04
N ASN A 23 16.53 -7.64 5.51
CA ASN A 23 16.96 -7.20 6.82
C ASN A 23 17.62 -5.83 6.74
N ASP A 24 17.45 -5.05 7.78
CA ASP A 24 18.21 -3.83 7.99
C ASP A 24 19.61 -4.17 8.49
N ASP A 25 20.61 -3.80 7.70
CA ASP A 25 22.04 -3.98 7.97
C ASP A 25 22.74 -2.66 8.30
N GLY A 26 21.99 -1.62 8.57
CA GLY A 26 22.47 -0.27 8.90
C GLY A 26 22.24 0.78 7.83
N ALA A 27 22.65 2.00 8.11
CA ALA A 27 22.51 3.14 7.21
C ALA A 27 23.60 3.13 6.13
N GLY A 28 23.26 3.65 4.95
CA GLY A 28 24.23 3.79 3.87
C GLY A 28 23.65 4.48 2.64
N PRO A 29 24.49 5.10 1.81
CA PRO A 29 24.03 5.89 0.65
C PRO A 29 23.40 5.01 -0.45
N ARG A 30 23.65 3.70 -0.43
CA ARG A 30 23.10 2.74 -1.40
C ARG A 30 22.01 1.83 -0.83
N LYS A 31 21.49 2.15 0.35
CA LYS A 31 20.52 1.29 1.06
C LYS A 31 19.29 0.92 0.20
N TYR A 32 18.79 1.84 -0.59
CA TYR A 32 17.62 1.66 -1.46
C TYR A 32 17.97 1.50 -2.95
N GLU A 33 19.27 1.32 -3.29
CA GLU A 33 19.71 1.19 -4.67
C GLU A 33 19.04 0.00 -5.37
N LEU A 34 19.00 -1.17 -4.74
CA LEU A 34 18.32 -2.34 -5.28
C LEU A 34 16.84 -2.10 -5.57
N LEU A 35 16.14 -1.40 -4.66
CA LEU A 35 14.74 -1.04 -4.85
C LEU A 35 14.56 -0.17 -6.09
N LEU A 36 15.32 0.92 -6.19
CA LEU A 36 15.15 1.91 -7.24
C LEU A 36 15.61 1.40 -8.62
N GLU A 37 16.76 0.74 -8.68
CA GLU A 37 17.26 0.16 -9.94
C GLU A 37 16.40 -1.03 -10.38
N GLY A 38 15.95 -1.88 -9.44
CA GLY A 38 15.01 -2.96 -9.73
C GLY A 38 13.66 -2.44 -10.22
N ALA A 39 13.14 -1.36 -9.65
CA ALA A 39 11.90 -0.73 -10.11
C ALA A 39 12.04 -0.18 -11.54
N LYS A 40 13.14 0.51 -11.87
CA LYS A 40 13.44 0.97 -13.23
C LYS A 40 13.55 -0.19 -14.22
N PHE A 41 14.26 -1.26 -13.83
CA PHE A 41 14.38 -2.46 -14.65
C PHE A 41 13.01 -3.09 -14.93
N ALA A 42 12.20 -3.29 -13.90
CA ALA A 42 10.87 -3.86 -14.01
C ALA A 42 9.94 -3.01 -14.89
N ASP A 43 9.99 -1.67 -14.72
CA ASP A 43 9.24 -0.70 -15.53
C ASP A 43 9.59 -0.79 -17.02
N ALA A 44 10.87 -1.00 -17.33
CA ALA A 44 11.35 -1.11 -18.71
C ALA A 44 11.12 -2.50 -19.34
N ASN A 45 10.91 -3.54 -18.53
CA ASN A 45 10.85 -4.93 -18.98
C ASN A 45 9.46 -5.58 -18.84
N GLY A 46 8.40 -4.78 -18.74
CA GLY A 46 7.02 -5.25 -18.82
C GLY A 46 6.50 -5.98 -17.58
N PHE A 47 7.10 -5.76 -16.42
CA PHE A 47 6.51 -6.18 -15.15
C PHE A 47 5.25 -5.36 -14.86
N CYS A 48 4.29 -5.96 -14.17
CA CYS A 48 3.01 -5.29 -13.90
C CYS A 48 3.03 -4.40 -12.66
N ALA A 49 3.84 -4.71 -11.64
CA ALA A 49 3.89 -3.93 -10.40
C ALA A 49 5.20 -4.07 -9.60
N VAL A 50 5.44 -3.08 -8.76
CA VAL A 50 6.33 -3.15 -7.60
C VAL A 50 5.47 -3.09 -6.35
N TRP A 51 5.70 -4.02 -5.40
CA TRP A 51 5.01 -4.08 -4.13
C TRP A 51 5.95 -3.68 -3.01
N THR A 52 5.54 -2.72 -2.20
CA THR A 52 6.32 -2.18 -1.07
C THR A 52 5.67 -2.59 0.24
N PRO A 53 6.39 -3.35 1.10
CA PRO A 53 5.84 -3.87 2.35
C PRO A 53 5.83 -2.85 3.48
N GLU A 54 5.34 -3.27 4.64
CA GLU A 54 5.38 -2.51 5.88
C GLU A 54 5.87 -3.39 7.04
N ARG A 55 6.89 -2.92 7.74
CA ARG A 55 7.43 -3.56 8.94
C ARG A 55 8.11 -2.54 9.84
N HIS A 56 7.92 -2.65 11.15
CA HIS A 56 8.42 -1.67 12.11
C HIS A 56 9.41 -2.28 13.10
N PHE A 57 10.33 -1.45 13.61
CA PHE A 57 11.17 -1.61 14.82
C PHE A 57 12.13 -2.80 14.85
N HIS A 58 12.17 -3.66 13.86
CA HIS A 58 13.02 -4.84 13.81
C HIS A 58 13.91 -4.83 12.58
N ALA A 59 15.06 -5.50 12.64
CA ALA A 59 15.94 -5.64 11.48
C ALA A 59 15.23 -6.35 10.31
N PHE A 60 14.47 -7.39 10.61
CA PHE A 60 13.66 -8.10 9.61
C PHE A 60 12.55 -7.19 9.04
N GLY A 61 12.65 -6.88 7.78
CA GLY A 61 11.75 -5.96 7.08
C GLY A 61 12.02 -4.47 7.36
N GLY A 62 12.98 -4.15 8.22
CA GLY A 62 13.26 -2.80 8.71
C GLY A 62 13.54 -1.72 7.67
N PRO A 63 14.05 -2.02 6.46
CA PRO A 63 14.18 -1.02 5.38
C PRO A 63 12.83 -0.45 4.91
N TYR A 64 11.70 -1.08 5.25
CA TYR A 64 10.39 -0.77 4.69
C TYR A 64 9.35 -0.41 5.78
N PRO A 65 9.53 0.72 6.50
CA PRO A 65 8.62 1.08 7.60
C PRO A 65 7.30 1.68 7.13
N ASN A 66 7.23 2.17 5.90
CA ASN A 66 6.02 2.79 5.37
C ASN A 66 5.92 2.56 3.86
N PRO A 67 4.90 1.81 3.39
CA PRO A 67 4.73 1.51 1.98
C PRO A 67 4.46 2.74 1.11
N SER A 68 3.85 3.81 1.64
CA SER A 68 3.61 5.03 0.87
C SER A 68 4.88 5.82 0.61
N VAL A 69 5.78 5.93 1.60
CA VAL A 69 7.07 6.61 1.43
C VAL A 69 7.93 5.90 0.38
N ILE A 70 8.03 4.58 0.50
CA ILE A 70 8.78 3.76 -0.46
C ILE A 70 8.07 3.75 -1.83
N GLY A 71 6.75 3.68 -1.85
CA GLY A 71 5.94 3.77 -3.06
C GLY A 71 6.13 5.09 -3.80
N ALA A 72 6.22 6.22 -3.09
CA ALA A 72 6.50 7.52 -3.70
C ALA A 72 7.89 7.57 -4.35
N ALA A 73 8.90 6.95 -3.72
CA ALA A 73 10.23 6.84 -4.31
C ALA A 73 10.22 6.01 -5.61
N VAL A 74 9.50 4.89 -5.64
CA VAL A 74 9.30 4.07 -6.85
C VAL A 74 8.52 4.85 -7.91
N ALA A 75 7.47 5.56 -7.52
CA ALA A 75 6.66 6.38 -8.43
C ALA A 75 7.50 7.44 -9.16
N ALA A 76 8.45 8.06 -8.45
CA ALA A 76 9.31 9.10 -9.00
C ALA A 76 10.29 8.62 -10.08
N VAL A 77 10.60 7.31 -10.12
CA VAL A 77 11.59 6.73 -11.04
C VAL A 77 10.99 5.79 -12.10
N THR A 78 9.67 5.63 -12.13
CA THR A 78 8.95 4.71 -13.04
C THR A 78 7.87 5.43 -13.84
N LYS A 79 7.48 4.86 -14.99
CA LYS A 79 6.50 5.47 -15.91
C LYS A 79 5.30 4.58 -16.23
N ASN A 80 5.44 3.25 -16.17
CA ASN A 80 4.45 2.31 -16.68
C ASN A 80 3.94 1.34 -15.59
N ILE A 81 4.81 0.96 -14.66
CA ILE A 81 4.56 -0.10 -13.68
C ILE A 81 3.61 0.36 -12.57
N GLY A 82 2.77 -0.53 -12.07
CA GLY A 82 1.93 -0.30 -10.91
C GLY A 82 2.75 -0.15 -9.63
N VAL A 83 2.41 0.83 -8.79
CA VAL A 83 3.00 1.04 -7.47
C VAL A 83 1.99 0.60 -6.42
N ARG A 84 2.34 -0.43 -5.67
CA ARG A 84 1.38 -1.11 -4.79
C ARG A 84 1.91 -1.28 -3.38
N ALA A 85 1.08 -0.99 -2.36
CA ALA A 85 1.38 -1.46 -1.01
C ALA A 85 1.29 -2.99 -0.95
N GLY A 86 2.29 -3.63 -0.37
CA GLY A 86 2.28 -5.06 -0.22
C GLY A 86 2.75 -5.52 1.16
N SER A 87 2.04 -5.17 2.21
CA SER A 87 0.76 -4.50 2.36
C SER A 87 0.87 -3.23 3.20
N CYS A 88 -0.18 -2.41 3.19
CA CYS A 88 -0.39 -1.37 4.19
C CYS A 88 -1.10 -2.00 5.40
N VAL A 89 -0.52 -1.89 6.58
CA VAL A 89 -1.13 -2.37 7.83
C VAL A 89 -2.09 -1.28 8.36
N ALA A 90 -3.28 -1.22 7.79
CA ALA A 90 -4.21 -0.11 8.00
C ALA A 90 -4.51 0.21 9.48
N PRO A 91 -4.61 -0.77 10.42
CA PRO A 91 -4.82 -0.46 11.83
C PRO A 91 -3.73 0.36 12.51
N LEU A 92 -2.54 0.45 11.93
CA LEU A 92 -1.42 1.25 12.45
C LEU A 92 -1.47 2.70 11.98
N HIS A 93 -2.37 3.04 11.05
CA HIS A 93 -2.45 4.35 10.41
C HIS A 93 -3.81 5.02 10.64
N HIS A 94 -3.85 6.33 10.46
CA HIS A 94 -5.10 7.06 10.35
C HIS A 94 -5.60 6.98 8.90
N PRO A 95 -6.87 6.59 8.62
CA PRO A 95 -7.37 6.38 7.26
C PRO A 95 -7.29 7.62 6.36
N ALA A 96 -7.41 8.83 6.92
CA ALA A 96 -7.21 10.06 6.16
C ALA A 96 -5.75 10.18 5.66
N ARG A 97 -4.76 9.78 6.48
CA ARG A 97 -3.35 9.76 6.06
C ARG A 97 -3.11 8.76 4.93
N ILE A 98 -3.69 7.57 5.03
CA ILE A 98 -3.60 6.58 3.95
C ILE A 98 -4.15 7.18 2.64
N ALA A 99 -5.34 7.79 2.70
CA ALA A 99 -5.97 8.37 1.52
C ALA A 99 -5.14 9.50 0.90
N GLU A 100 -4.59 10.41 1.72
CA GLU A 100 -3.75 11.52 1.26
C GLU A 100 -2.44 11.04 0.63
N GLU A 101 -1.71 10.17 1.33
CA GLU A 101 -0.40 9.67 0.89
C GLU A 101 -0.53 8.90 -0.43
N TRP A 102 -1.51 8.03 -0.54
CA TRP A 102 -1.72 7.25 -1.76
C TRP A 102 -2.32 8.07 -2.89
N ALA A 103 -3.07 9.14 -2.60
CA ALA A 103 -3.49 10.10 -3.63
C ALA A 103 -2.30 10.88 -4.22
N VAL A 104 -1.26 11.17 -3.42
CA VAL A 104 0.00 11.73 -3.93
C VAL A 104 0.66 10.75 -4.90
N ILE A 105 0.77 9.46 -4.52
CA ILE A 105 1.34 8.42 -5.38
C ILE A 105 0.52 8.25 -6.66
N ASP A 106 -0.80 8.29 -6.57
CA ASP A 106 -1.70 8.19 -7.72
C ASP A 106 -1.51 9.34 -8.71
N ASN A 107 -1.33 10.57 -8.20
CA ASN A 107 -0.99 11.72 -9.03
C ASN A 107 0.41 11.61 -9.66
N LEU A 108 1.43 11.22 -8.89
CA LEU A 108 2.79 11.01 -9.40
C LEU A 108 2.85 9.95 -10.50
N THR A 109 2.01 8.95 -10.41
CA THR A 109 1.97 7.81 -11.34
C THR A 109 0.93 7.95 -12.43
N ASN A 110 0.10 8.99 -12.41
CA ASN A 110 -1.05 9.15 -13.30
C ASN A 110 -1.98 7.92 -13.26
N GLY A 111 -2.39 7.52 -12.05
CA GLY A 111 -3.41 6.49 -11.85
C GLY A 111 -2.90 5.04 -11.76
N ARG A 112 -1.63 4.83 -11.33
CA ARG A 112 -1.05 3.48 -11.19
C ARG A 112 -0.91 3.01 -9.73
N ALA A 113 -1.52 3.72 -8.77
CA ALA A 113 -1.52 3.36 -7.37
C ALA A 113 -2.53 2.25 -7.05
N ALA A 114 -2.15 1.36 -6.16
CA ALA A 114 -3.06 0.33 -5.62
C ALA A 114 -2.51 -0.20 -4.28
N MET A 115 -3.28 -1.00 -3.53
CA MET A 115 -2.78 -1.53 -2.27
C MET A 115 -3.39 -2.87 -1.87
N ALA A 116 -2.56 -3.73 -1.28
CA ALA A 116 -3.03 -4.75 -0.38
C ALA A 116 -3.10 -4.17 1.04
N ILE A 117 -4.17 -4.52 1.76
CA ILE A 117 -4.37 -4.08 3.14
C ILE A 117 -4.28 -5.28 4.07
N ALA A 118 -3.61 -5.10 5.21
CA ALA A 118 -3.47 -6.12 6.23
C ALA A 118 -3.94 -5.61 7.59
N SER A 119 -4.36 -6.57 8.45
CA SER A 119 -4.78 -6.27 9.82
C SER A 119 -3.61 -6.15 10.81
N GLY A 120 -2.39 -6.51 10.39
CA GLY A 120 -1.24 -6.60 11.29
C GLY A 120 -1.21 -7.90 12.10
N TRP A 121 -0.01 -8.38 12.39
CA TRP A 121 0.22 -9.62 13.15
C TRP A 121 1.27 -9.47 14.25
N GLN A 122 2.15 -8.47 14.13
CA GLN A 122 3.23 -8.26 15.07
C GLN A 122 2.77 -7.35 16.22
N PRO A 123 2.78 -7.86 17.47
CA PRO A 123 2.27 -7.10 18.62
C PRO A 123 2.96 -5.76 18.84
N ASP A 124 4.28 -5.71 18.67
CA ASP A 124 5.08 -4.50 18.92
C ASP A 124 4.72 -3.33 17.99
N ASP A 125 4.23 -3.62 16.79
CA ASP A 125 3.85 -2.59 15.81
C ASP A 125 2.67 -1.75 16.34
N PHE A 126 1.81 -2.33 17.19
CA PHE A 126 0.63 -1.65 17.74
C PHE A 126 0.96 -0.56 18.77
N VAL A 127 2.22 -0.36 19.12
CA VAL A 127 2.62 0.85 19.86
C VAL A 127 2.28 2.14 19.10
N LEU A 128 2.14 2.06 17.76
CA LEU A 128 1.71 3.16 16.91
C LEU A 128 0.23 3.52 17.09
N ARG A 129 -0.61 2.52 17.37
CA ARG A 129 -2.07 2.66 17.58
C ARG A 129 -2.55 1.61 18.58
N PRO A 130 -2.30 1.79 19.89
CA PRO A 130 -2.59 0.79 20.91
C PRO A 130 -4.06 0.36 20.99
N GLU A 131 -4.99 1.27 20.63
CA GLU A 131 -6.42 1.01 20.60
C GLU A 131 -6.82 -0.06 19.56
N ASN A 132 -5.97 -0.28 18.56
CA ASN A 132 -6.20 -1.26 17.48
C ASN A 132 -5.46 -2.59 17.71
N THR A 133 -4.90 -2.80 18.92
CA THR A 133 -4.25 -4.07 19.27
C THR A 133 -5.22 -5.24 19.12
N PRO A 134 -4.75 -6.44 18.65
CA PRO A 134 -5.61 -7.62 18.55
C PRO A 134 -6.37 -7.92 19.86
N PRO A 135 -7.67 -8.26 19.79
CA PRO A 135 -8.43 -8.65 18.59
C PRO A 135 -9.09 -7.50 17.81
N ALA A 136 -8.92 -6.24 18.24
CA ALA A 136 -9.57 -5.08 17.61
C ALA A 136 -9.04 -4.78 16.18
N ASN A 137 -7.85 -5.24 15.85
CA ASN A 137 -7.16 -4.96 14.60
C ASN A 137 -7.96 -5.31 13.33
N ARG A 138 -8.72 -6.42 13.36
CA ARG A 138 -9.50 -6.83 12.18
C ARG A 138 -10.64 -5.88 11.87
N GLN A 139 -11.37 -5.45 12.91
CA GLN A 139 -12.45 -4.49 12.72
C GLN A 139 -11.89 -3.12 12.31
N ALA A 140 -10.81 -2.68 12.95
CA ALA A 140 -10.12 -1.45 12.59
C ALA A 140 -9.64 -1.45 11.13
N MET A 141 -9.17 -2.59 10.61
CA MET A 141 -8.82 -2.75 9.19
C MET A 141 -10.04 -2.57 8.29
N LEU A 142 -11.15 -3.25 8.58
CA LEU A 142 -12.38 -3.17 7.78
C LEU A 142 -12.96 -1.75 7.76
N ASP A 143 -13.00 -1.09 8.92
CA ASP A 143 -13.43 0.29 9.04
C ASP A 143 -12.52 1.25 8.24
N SER A 144 -11.20 1.02 8.30
CA SER A 144 -10.23 1.79 7.53
C SER A 144 -10.42 1.62 6.02
N ILE A 145 -10.71 0.41 5.54
CA ILE A 145 -10.99 0.15 4.11
C ILE A 145 -12.20 0.96 3.64
N ASP A 146 -13.30 0.95 4.41
CA ASP A 146 -14.49 1.74 4.08
C ASP A 146 -14.18 3.23 4.05
N GLN A 147 -13.55 3.74 5.10
CA GLN A 147 -13.20 5.16 5.21
C GLN A 147 -12.25 5.62 4.11
N VAL A 148 -11.20 4.84 3.80
CA VAL A 148 -10.26 5.15 2.71
C VAL A 148 -10.99 5.20 1.36
N ARG A 149 -11.86 4.24 1.07
CA ARG A 149 -12.64 4.23 -0.18
C ARG A 149 -13.54 5.45 -0.31
N ARG A 150 -14.21 5.85 0.76
CA ARG A 150 -15.07 7.04 0.78
C ARG A 150 -14.26 8.31 0.60
N LEU A 151 -13.18 8.49 1.35
CA LEU A 151 -12.27 9.63 1.22
C LEU A 151 -11.67 9.71 -0.19
N TRP A 152 -11.28 8.58 -0.76
CA TRP A 152 -10.76 8.50 -2.14
C TRP A 152 -11.74 9.04 -3.16
N ARG A 153 -13.03 8.71 -3.01
CA ARG A 153 -14.11 9.23 -3.88
C ARG A 153 -14.47 10.69 -3.63
N GLY A 154 -13.93 11.29 -2.58
CA GLY A 154 -14.23 12.69 -2.19
C GLY A 154 -15.42 12.85 -1.28
N GLU A 155 -15.90 11.76 -0.72
CA GLU A 155 -16.92 11.83 0.32
C GLU A 155 -16.32 12.38 1.62
N ALA A 156 -17.11 13.14 2.37
CA ALA A 156 -16.73 13.54 3.71
C ALA A 156 -16.88 12.37 4.68
N VAL A 157 -15.85 12.16 5.51
CA VAL A 157 -15.86 11.17 6.59
C VAL A 157 -15.68 11.90 7.92
N GLU A 158 -16.54 11.62 8.88
CA GLU A 158 -16.47 12.23 10.21
C GLU A 158 -15.45 11.51 11.09
N PHE A 159 -14.59 12.29 11.73
CA PHE A 159 -13.65 11.83 12.76
C PHE A 159 -13.83 12.63 14.04
N PRO A 160 -13.66 12.01 15.22
CA PRO A 160 -13.73 12.70 16.49
C PRO A 160 -12.57 13.69 16.64
N THR A 161 -12.87 14.89 17.14
CA THR A 161 -11.85 15.85 17.56
C THR A 161 -11.51 15.65 19.03
N ALA A 162 -10.49 16.36 19.52
CA ALA A 162 -10.13 16.37 20.94
C ALA A 162 -11.26 16.80 21.88
N SER A 163 -12.22 17.61 21.37
CA SER A 163 -13.42 17.99 22.11
C SER A 163 -14.54 16.94 22.06
N GLY A 164 -14.34 15.83 21.35
CA GLY A 164 -15.34 14.80 21.12
C GLY A 164 -16.38 15.13 20.04
N LYS A 165 -16.35 16.36 19.49
CA LYS A 165 -17.26 16.73 18.39
C LYS A 165 -16.75 16.12 17.08
N PRO A 166 -17.66 15.60 16.22
CA PRO A 166 -17.25 15.10 14.90
C PRO A 166 -16.78 16.27 14.01
N PHE A 167 -15.77 15.98 13.21
CA PHE A 167 -15.29 16.89 12.16
C PHE A 167 -15.29 16.13 10.83
N ALA A 168 -16.00 16.67 9.85
CA ALA A 168 -16.12 16.10 8.52
C ALA A 168 -14.85 16.42 7.70
N VAL A 169 -14.11 15.38 7.33
CA VAL A 169 -12.85 15.48 6.58
C VAL A 169 -13.10 15.09 5.12
N THR A 170 -12.62 15.92 4.20
CA THR A 170 -12.44 15.60 2.79
C THR A 170 -10.95 15.76 2.46
N THR A 171 -10.32 14.70 1.97
CA THR A 171 -8.86 14.68 1.77
C THR A 171 -8.40 15.39 0.50
N GLN A 172 -7.19 15.94 0.55
CA GLN A 172 -6.45 16.53 -0.57
C GLN A 172 -5.00 15.96 -0.57
N PRO A 173 -4.35 15.81 -1.76
CA PRO A 173 -4.90 16.08 -3.09
C PRO A 173 -5.99 15.08 -3.49
N ARG A 174 -6.76 15.42 -4.52
CA ARG A 174 -7.69 14.45 -5.11
C ARG A 174 -6.89 13.46 -5.97
N PRO A 175 -7.19 12.16 -5.94
CA PRO A 175 -6.56 11.18 -6.81
C PRO A 175 -6.97 11.37 -8.28
N VAL A 176 -6.14 10.86 -9.20
CA VAL A 176 -6.46 10.77 -10.63
C VAL A 176 -7.46 9.65 -10.86
N SER A 177 -7.24 8.51 -10.22
CA SER A 177 -8.09 7.33 -10.35
C SER A 177 -9.42 7.52 -9.62
N ARG A 178 -10.51 7.07 -10.24
CA ARG A 178 -11.83 7.10 -9.64
C ARG A 178 -11.93 6.22 -8.39
N ASP A 179 -11.37 5.03 -8.47
CA ASP A 179 -11.38 4.04 -7.42
C ASP A 179 -9.95 3.54 -7.17
N LEU A 180 -9.62 3.29 -5.90
CA LEU A 180 -8.36 2.69 -5.50
C LEU A 180 -8.53 1.16 -5.48
N PRO A 181 -7.78 0.40 -6.30
CA PRO A 181 -7.78 -1.06 -6.19
C PRO A 181 -7.23 -1.50 -4.84
N ILE A 182 -8.00 -2.35 -4.13
CA ILE A 182 -7.64 -2.88 -2.80
C ILE A 182 -7.84 -4.39 -2.80
N TRP A 183 -6.82 -5.13 -2.31
CA TRP A 183 -6.83 -6.58 -2.07
C TRP A 183 -6.76 -6.90 -0.58
#